data_5ad2839c7536536783547b9df0e3314e
#
_entry.id   5ad2839c7536536783547b9df0e3314e
#
_cell.length_a   1.000
_cell.length_b   1.000
_cell.length_c   1.000
_cell.angle_alpha   90.00
_cell.angle_beta   90.00
_cell.angle_gamma   90.00
#
_symmetry.space_group_name_H-M   'P 1'
#
loop_
_entity.id
_entity.type
_entity.pdbx_description
1 polymer ?
#
loop_
_entity_poly.entity_id
_entity_poly.type
_entity_poly.pdbx_seq_one_letter_code
_entity_poly.pdbx_strand_id
1 'polypeptide(L)' 'MRLDFFDLQLFLNIVDTGSLTKGAERSAISLQAASERIKKLEQQFAVHLFTRHASGVKLTIAGQTFAEQAQLLIQQ' A
#
# COMPACT_ATOMS: atom_id res chain seq x y z
N MET A 1 -12.14 -2.63 13.90
CA MET A 1 -11.27 -2.69 12.71
C MET A 1 -9.82 -2.65 13.14
N ARG A 2 -9.02 -3.51 12.59
CA ARG A 2 -7.67 -3.68 13.05
C ARG A 2 -6.68 -3.42 11.91
N LEU A 3 -5.77 -2.47 12.09
CA LEU A 3 -4.72 -2.19 11.13
C LEU A 3 -3.51 -3.06 11.44
N ASP A 4 -3.07 -3.81 10.43
CA ASP A 4 -1.85 -4.60 10.53
C ASP A 4 -0.68 -3.69 10.17
N PHE A 5 0.26 -3.57 11.08
CA PHE A 5 1.45 -2.75 10.89
C PHE A 5 2.24 -3.17 9.65
N PHE A 6 2.30 -4.47 9.40
CA PHE A 6 2.97 -4.98 8.21
C PHE A 6 2.31 -4.44 6.94
N ASP A 7 0.97 -4.38 6.92
CA ASP A 7 0.24 -3.88 5.75
C ASP A 7 0.50 -2.40 5.52
N LEU A 8 0.62 -1.62 6.60
CA LEU A 8 0.98 -0.21 6.47
C LEU A 8 2.38 -0.05 5.88
N GLN A 9 3.33 -0.85 6.35
CA GLN A 9 4.70 -0.79 5.84
C GLN A 9 4.76 -1.23 4.39
N LEU A 10 4.02 -2.28 4.04
CA LEU A 10 3.91 -2.75 2.66
C LEU A 10 3.36 -1.64 1.76
N PHE A 11 2.27 -1.02 2.21
CA PHE A 11 1.65 0.07 1.46
C PHE A 11 2.66 1.20 1.20
N LEU A 12 3.39 1.62 2.23
CA LEU A 12 4.38 2.69 2.10
C LEU A 12 5.55 2.27 1.20
N ASN A 13 5.96 1.01 1.23
CA ASN A 13 7.01 0.51 0.33
C ASN A 13 6.56 0.58 -1.13
N ILE A 14 5.28 0.30 -1.38
CA ILE A 14 4.72 0.42 -2.73
C ILE A 14 4.68 1.88 -3.17
N VAL A 15 4.25 2.77 -2.28
CA VAL A 15 4.22 4.22 -2.55
C VAL A 15 5.62 4.72 -2.91
N ASP A 16 6.60 4.34 -2.09
CA ASP A 16 7.97 4.83 -2.23
C ASP A 16 8.62 4.36 -3.52
N THR A 17 8.35 3.12 -3.93
CA THR A 17 8.93 2.54 -5.14
C THR A 17 8.12 2.84 -6.40
N GLY A 18 6.86 3.21 -6.25
CA GLY A 18 5.95 3.39 -7.38
C GLY A 18 5.62 2.10 -8.10
N SER A 19 5.85 0.96 -7.46
CA SER A 19 5.72 -0.35 -8.09
C SER A 19 5.24 -1.38 -7.07
N LEU A 20 4.20 -2.12 -7.45
CA LEU A 20 3.70 -3.21 -6.60
C LEU A 20 4.77 -4.29 -6.45
N THR A 21 5.45 -4.63 -7.54
CA THR A 21 6.50 -5.66 -7.54
C THR A 21 7.66 -5.25 -6.62
N LYS A 22 8.16 -4.02 -6.77
CA LYS A 22 9.28 -3.56 -5.96
C LYS A 22 8.88 -3.39 -4.50
N GLY A 23 7.65 -2.94 -4.25
CA GLY A 23 7.15 -2.84 -2.88
C GLY A 23 7.05 -4.19 -2.21
N ALA A 24 6.60 -5.20 -2.95
CA ALA A 24 6.54 -6.57 -2.45
C ALA A 24 7.93 -7.10 -2.12
N GLU A 25 8.90 -6.87 -3.02
CA GLU A 25 10.28 -7.28 -2.80
C GLU A 25 10.85 -6.65 -1.54
N ARG A 26 10.64 -5.35 -1.37
CA ARG A 26 11.13 -4.63 -0.19
C ARG A 26 10.49 -5.15 1.10
N SER A 27 9.27 -5.65 0.99
CA SER A 27 8.55 -6.22 2.13
C SER A 27 8.80 -7.73 2.30
N ALA A 28 9.62 -8.31 1.44
CA ALA A 28 10.00 -9.73 1.46
C ALA A 28 8.81 -10.67 1.32
N ILE A 29 7.86 -10.32 0.47
CA ILE A 29 6.73 -11.19 0.14
C ILE A 29 6.56 -11.25 -1.37
N SER A 30 5.77 -12.23 -1.84
CA SER A 30 5.50 -12.38 -3.26
C SER A 30 4.59 -11.26 -3.76
N LEU A 31 4.64 -11.01 -5.06
CA LEU A 31 3.75 -10.05 -5.70
C LEU A 31 2.29 -10.40 -5.45
N GLN A 32 1.96 -11.69 -5.53
CA GLN A 32 0.58 -12.15 -5.33
C GLN A 32 0.11 -11.86 -3.91
N ALA A 33 0.95 -12.16 -2.92
CA ALA A 33 0.62 -11.89 -1.52
C ALA A 33 0.45 -10.39 -1.27
N ALA A 34 1.33 -9.58 -1.86
CA ALA A 34 1.24 -8.12 -1.73
C ALA A 34 -0.07 -7.60 -2.32
N SER A 35 -0.42 -8.10 -3.51
CA SER A 35 -1.64 -7.69 -4.19
C SER A 35 -2.88 -8.01 -3.35
N GLU A 36 -2.90 -9.19 -2.76
CA GLU A 36 -4.03 -9.60 -1.91
C GLU A 36 -4.14 -8.77 -0.65
N ARG A 37 -3.00 -8.45 -0.03
CA ARG A 37 -3.01 -7.62 1.18
C ARG A 37 -3.50 -6.21 0.90
N ILE A 38 -3.07 -5.62 -0.22
CA ILE A 38 -3.53 -4.29 -0.60
C ILE A 38 -5.02 -4.31 -0.92
N LYS A 39 -5.48 -5.34 -1.62
CA LYS A 39 -6.91 -5.48 -1.92
C LYS A 39 -7.74 -5.56 -0.65
N LYS A 40 -7.28 -6.32 0.33
CA LYS A 40 -7.95 -6.43 1.62
C LYS A 40 -8.01 -5.07 2.33
N LEU A 41 -6.91 -4.34 2.30
CA LEU A 41 -6.82 -3.02 2.90
C LEU A 41 -7.83 -2.07 2.24
N GLU A 42 -7.90 -2.10 0.92
CA GLU A 42 -8.86 -1.29 0.18
C GLU A 42 -10.30 -1.65 0.53
N GLN A 43 -10.59 -2.94 0.66
CA GLN A 43 -11.92 -3.39 1.04
C GLN A 43 -12.27 -2.95 2.46
N GLN A 44 -11.31 -3.00 3.35
CA GLN A 44 -11.49 -2.64 4.75
C GLN A 44 -11.90 -1.17 4.91
N PHE A 45 -11.34 -0.30 4.10
CA PHE A 45 -11.63 1.13 4.14
C PHE A 45 -12.61 1.57 3.06
N ALA A 46 -13.07 0.64 2.20
CA ALA A 46 -14.02 0.90 1.12
C ALA A 46 -13.54 2.00 0.18
N VAL A 47 -12.25 2.02 -0.14
CA VAL A 47 -11.65 2.99 -1.06
C VAL A 47 -10.61 2.30 -1.93
N HIS A 48 -10.32 2.90 -3.07
CA HIS A 48 -9.16 2.51 -3.87
C HIS A 48 -7.99 3.38 -3.44
N LEU A 49 -6.87 2.74 -3.11
CA LEU A 49 -5.67 3.45 -2.68
C LEU A 49 -4.74 3.74 -3.86
N PHE A 50 -4.77 2.87 -4.88
CA PHE A 50 -3.92 2.97 -6.05
C PHE A 50 -4.71 2.88 -7.33
N THR A 51 -4.20 3.56 -8.38
CA THR A 51 -4.58 3.28 -9.75
C THR A 51 -3.39 2.63 -10.45
N ARG A 52 -3.66 1.71 -11.39
CA ARG A 52 -2.62 0.99 -12.10
C ARG A 52 -2.39 1.61 -13.48
N HIS A 53 -1.12 1.73 -13.83
CA HIS A 53 -0.68 2.28 -15.11
C HIS A 53 0.41 1.39 -15.70
N ALA A 54 0.70 1.55 -16.98
CA ALA A 54 1.75 0.78 -17.62
C ALA A 54 3.11 0.97 -16.96
N SER A 55 3.33 2.16 -16.39
CA SER A 55 4.61 2.52 -15.75
C SER A 55 4.65 2.21 -14.25
N GLY A 56 3.59 1.62 -13.71
CA GLY A 56 3.54 1.30 -12.28
C GLY A 56 2.20 1.68 -11.66
N VAL A 57 2.23 2.02 -10.37
CA VAL A 57 1.03 2.41 -9.63
C VAL A 57 1.14 3.86 -9.18
N LYS A 58 0.00 4.52 -9.06
CA LYS A 58 -0.08 5.88 -8.53
C LYS A 58 -1.14 5.93 -7.45
N LEU A 59 -0.96 6.83 -6.49
CA LEU A 59 -1.94 7.02 -5.43
C LEU A 59 -3.19 7.71 -5.94
N THR A 60 -4.34 7.25 -5.47
CA THR A 60 -5.57 8.02 -5.56
C THR A 60 -5.53 9.15 -4.53
N ILE A 61 -6.53 10.03 -4.54
CA ILE A 61 -6.65 11.06 -3.51
C ILE A 61 -6.80 10.40 -2.13
N ALA A 62 -7.64 9.36 -2.04
CA ALA A 62 -7.79 8.59 -0.81
C ALA A 62 -6.47 7.95 -0.39
N GLY A 63 -5.70 7.45 -1.37
CA GLY A 63 -4.40 6.85 -1.11
C GLY A 63 -3.40 7.86 -0.56
N GLN A 64 -3.43 9.10 -1.05
CA GLN A 64 -2.54 10.15 -0.55
C GLN A 64 -2.84 10.45 0.92
N THR A 65 -4.10 10.59 1.26
CA THR A 65 -4.51 10.81 2.65
C THR A 65 -4.08 9.65 3.54
N PHE A 66 -4.31 8.43 3.06
CA PHE A 66 -3.94 7.24 3.80
C PHE A 66 -2.42 7.17 4.01
N ALA A 67 -1.64 7.53 2.99
CA ALA A 67 -0.18 7.52 3.09
C ALA A 67 0.32 8.49 4.16
N GLU A 68 -0.28 9.68 4.22
CA GLU A 68 0.09 10.68 5.21
C GLU A 68 -0.16 10.15 6.63
N GLN A 69 -1.33 9.53 6.85
CA GLN A 69 -1.66 8.96 8.14
C GLN A 69 -0.77 7.77 8.48
N ALA A 70 -0.48 6.92 7.50
CA ALA A 70 0.35 5.75 7.71
C ALA A 70 1.77 6.15 8.10
N GLN A 71 2.32 7.20 7.49
CA GLN A 71 3.65 7.67 7.83
C GLN A 71 3.73 8.16 9.27
N LEU A 72 2.70 8.84 9.73
CA LEU A 72 2.66 9.31 11.12
C LEU A 72 2.66 8.13 12.09
N LEU A 73 1.94 7.07 11.76
CA LEU A 73 1.88 5.87 12.61
C LEU A 73 3.22 5.13 12.63
N ILE A 74 3.89 5.06 11.49
CA ILE A 74 5.15 4.33 11.36
C ILE A 74 6.31 5.06 12.04
N GLN A 75 6.30 6.38 12.03
CA GLN A 75 7.39 7.19 12.56
C GLN A 75 7.42 7.25 14.09
N GLN A 76 6.42 6.74 14.74
CA GLN A 76 6.43 6.71 16.22
C GLN A 76 7.27 5.53 16.77
#